data_6aa99178dc4891497af5befdb315a0df
#
_entry.id   6aa99178dc4891497af5befdb315a0df
#
_cell.length_a   1.000
_cell.length_b   1.000
_cell.length_c   1.000
_cell.angle_alpha   90.00
_cell.angle_beta   90.00
_cell.angle_gamma   90.00
#
_symmetry.space_group_name_H-M   'P 1'
#
loop_
_entity.id
_entity.type
_entity.pdbx_description
1 polymer ?
#
loop_
_entity_poly.entity_id
_entity_poly.type
_entity_poly.pdbx_seq_one_letter_code
_entity_poly.pdbx_strand_id
1 'polypeptide(L)'
;MIILMQIDDYEMIRRRTMIEERIFAAKQYVKTLFADRADGHDVAHTLRVYTNAMRIAQAEGPCDLEIVGLSALLHDADDVKLFQTENNANARMFLEEIATPKNQIEQICQVINAVSFSKNRGKHPESLEGKIVQDADRLDAIGAVGIARTFSYGGCKGRPLTDTVQHFHDKLLLLEDEMNTETAKQMAESRHQFLITFLKELEKELD
;
A
#
# COMPACT_ATOMS: atom_id res chain seq x y z
N MET A 1 -27.70 31.87 -12.70
CA MET A 1 -27.76 30.45 -12.35
C MET A 1 -26.91 29.56 -13.28
N ILE A 2 -27.06 29.67 -14.61
CA ILE A 2 -26.28 28.87 -15.60
C ILE A 2 -24.77 29.15 -15.55
N ILE A 3 -24.33 30.42 -15.36
CA ILE A 3 -22.92 30.80 -15.33
C ILE A 3 -22.21 30.26 -14.06
N LEU A 4 -22.88 30.21 -12.91
CA LEU A 4 -22.33 29.68 -11.68
C LEU A 4 -22.15 28.15 -11.75
N MET A 5 -23.09 27.42 -12.35
CA MET A 5 -22.93 25.98 -12.61
C MET A 5 -21.71 25.67 -13.48
N GLN A 6 -21.47 26.50 -14.52
CA GLN A 6 -20.31 26.32 -15.40
C GLN A 6 -18.95 26.59 -14.73
N ILE A 7 -18.90 27.48 -13.74
CA ILE A 7 -17.66 27.74 -12.97
C ILE A 7 -17.34 26.56 -12.05
N ASP A 8 -18.33 26.06 -11.32
CA ASP A 8 -18.16 24.89 -10.42
C ASP A 8 -17.75 23.63 -11.21
N ASP A 9 -18.37 23.39 -12.37
CA ASP A 9 -18.00 22.28 -13.26
C ASP A 9 -16.56 22.42 -13.77
N TYR A 10 -16.14 23.64 -14.15
CA TYR A 10 -14.77 23.90 -14.62
C TYR A 10 -13.73 23.68 -13.50
N GLU A 11 -14.00 24.15 -12.28
CA GLU A 11 -13.10 23.95 -11.15
C GLU A 11 -13.00 22.47 -10.75
N MET A 12 -14.10 21.75 -10.78
CA MET A 12 -14.12 20.31 -10.51
C MET A 12 -13.32 19.52 -11.55
N ILE A 13 -13.48 19.82 -12.84
CA ILE A 13 -12.71 19.20 -13.92
C ILE A 13 -11.22 19.51 -13.76
N ARG A 14 -10.87 20.76 -13.51
CA ARG A 14 -9.48 21.18 -13.28
C ARG A 14 -8.84 20.46 -12.10
N ARG A 15 -9.56 20.36 -10.97
CA ARG A 15 -9.07 19.64 -9.79
C ARG A 15 -8.85 18.16 -10.10
N ARG A 16 -9.76 17.52 -10.79
CA ARG A 16 -9.64 16.13 -11.21
C ARG A 16 -8.42 15.92 -12.11
N THR A 17 -8.22 16.76 -13.10
CA THR A 17 -7.05 16.71 -14.01
C THR A 17 -5.74 16.83 -13.21
N MET A 18 -5.65 17.76 -12.27
CA MET A 18 -4.46 17.92 -11.41
C MET A 18 -4.17 16.67 -10.57
N ILE A 19 -5.19 16.03 -10.01
CA ILE A 19 -5.04 14.79 -9.25
C ILE A 19 -4.50 13.67 -10.16
N GLU A 20 -5.07 13.53 -11.36
CA GLU A 20 -4.63 12.53 -12.33
C GLU A 20 -3.16 12.76 -12.77
N GLU A 21 -2.76 14.00 -12.98
CA GLU A 21 -1.36 14.37 -13.30
C GLU A 21 -0.40 14.04 -12.16
N ARG A 22 -0.74 14.36 -10.91
CA ARG A 22 0.09 14.04 -9.74
C ARG A 22 0.21 12.53 -9.51
N ILE A 23 -0.88 11.80 -9.62
CA ILE A 23 -0.87 10.33 -9.55
C ILE A 23 -0.01 9.72 -10.67
N PHE A 24 -0.12 10.25 -11.88
CA PHE A 24 0.73 9.82 -12.99
C PHE A 24 2.21 10.08 -12.69
N ALA A 25 2.56 11.29 -12.24
CA ALA A 25 3.94 11.64 -11.84
C ALA A 25 4.46 10.72 -10.72
N ALA A 26 3.64 10.43 -9.70
CA ALA A 26 4.00 9.51 -8.63
C ALA A 26 4.27 8.08 -9.14
N LYS A 27 3.48 7.59 -10.08
CA LYS A 27 3.74 6.30 -10.73
C LYS A 27 5.05 6.27 -11.52
N GLN A 28 5.45 7.36 -12.16
CA GLN A 28 6.76 7.44 -12.83
C GLN A 28 7.89 7.53 -11.81
N TYR A 29 7.73 8.34 -10.76
CA TYR A 29 8.71 8.46 -9.68
C TYR A 29 9.04 7.11 -9.05
N VAL A 30 8.02 6.33 -8.63
CA VAL A 30 8.24 5.02 -8.00
C VAL A 30 8.85 4.00 -8.97
N LYS A 31 8.56 4.08 -10.28
CA LYS A 31 9.24 3.27 -11.29
C LYS A 31 10.74 3.54 -11.34
N THR A 32 11.13 4.81 -11.23
CA THR A 32 12.54 5.20 -11.18
C THR A 32 13.17 4.81 -9.85
N LEU A 33 12.48 5.07 -8.73
CA LEU A 33 12.98 4.83 -7.38
C LEU A 33 13.25 3.32 -7.11
N PHE A 34 12.44 2.43 -7.68
CA PHE A 34 12.52 0.99 -7.47
C PHE A 34 13.00 0.21 -8.72
N ALA A 35 13.61 0.88 -9.72
CA ALA A 35 13.93 0.28 -11.03
C ALA A 35 14.76 -1.01 -10.95
N ASP A 36 15.71 -1.08 -10.02
CA ASP A 36 16.68 -2.18 -9.90
C ASP A 36 16.37 -3.14 -8.74
N ARG A 37 15.12 -3.14 -8.24
CA ARG A 37 14.74 -3.94 -7.07
C ARG A 37 13.88 -5.14 -7.44
N ALA A 38 14.25 -6.29 -6.86
CA ALA A 38 13.54 -7.55 -6.98
C ALA A 38 13.29 -8.24 -5.62
N ASP A 39 13.44 -7.51 -4.52
CA ASP A 39 13.41 -8.03 -3.15
C ASP A 39 12.02 -7.97 -2.48
N GLY A 40 10.95 -7.87 -3.28
CA GLY A 40 9.57 -7.80 -2.78
C GLY A 40 9.06 -6.38 -2.48
N HIS A 41 9.94 -5.37 -2.44
CA HIS A 41 9.61 -3.94 -2.43
C HIS A 41 9.90 -3.38 -3.82
N ASP A 42 9.19 -3.88 -4.81
CA ASP A 42 9.33 -3.53 -6.21
C ASP A 42 8.20 -2.62 -6.71
N VAL A 43 8.36 -2.11 -7.91
CA VAL A 43 7.33 -1.29 -8.58
C VAL A 43 5.99 -2.02 -8.64
N ALA A 44 6.00 -3.33 -8.88
CA ALA A 44 4.78 -4.10 -9.02
C ALA A 44 4.00 -4.19 -7.70
N HIS A 45 4.69 -4.33 -6.56
CA HIS A 45 4.09 -4.23 -5.22
C HIS A 45 3.40 -2.89 -5.03
N THR A 46 4.12 -1.79 -5.21
CA THR A 46 3.60 -0.43 -5.01
C THR A 46 2.36 -0.17 -5.87
N LEU A 47 2.37 -0.61 -7.14
CA LEU A 47 1.22 -0.45 -8.03
C LEU A 47 0.02 -1.32 -7.64
N ARG A 48 0.24 -2.52 -7.08
CA ARG A 48 -0.85 -3.35 -6.56
C ARG A 48 -1.44 -2.77 -5.28
N VAL A 49 -0.60 -2.25 -4.38
CA VAL A 49 -1.07 -1.52 -3.18
C VAL A 49 -1.92 -0.32 -3.59
N TYR A 50 -1.47 0.49 -4.55
CA TYR A 50 -2.28 1.58 -5.11
C TYR A 50 -3.63 1.09 -5.65
N THR A 51 -3.63 0.01 -6.42
CA THR A 51 -4.86 -0.54 -7.00
C THR A 51 -5.83 -1.04 -5.93
N ASN A 52 -5.33 -1.75 -4.92
CA ASN A 52 -6.12 -2.20 -3.77
C ASN A 52 -6.69 -0.99 -3.00
N ALA A 53 -5.85 0.02 -2.70
CA ALA A 53 -6.25 1.22 -1.97
C ALA A 53 -7.37 1.97 -2.69
N MET A 54 -7.25 2.20 -4.00
CA MET A 54 -8.29 2.86 -4.78
C MET A 54 -9.60 2.06 -4.84
N ARG A 55 -9.51 0.73 -4.89
CA ARG A 55 -10.69 -0.15 -4.85
C ARG A 55 -11.41 -0.06 -3.50
N ILE A 56 -10.66 -0.10 -2.40
CA ILE A 56 -11.22 0.04 -1.05
C ILE A 56 -11.84 1.43 -0.89
N ALA A 57 -11.11 2.49 -1.25
CA ALA A 57 -11.57 3.87 -1.14
C ALA A 57 -12.90 4.12 -1.88
N GLN A 58 -13.10 3.51 -3.05
CA GLN A 58 -14.35 3.63 -3.82
C GLN A 58 -15.54 2.95 -3.13
N ALA A 59 -15.30 1.94 -2.30
CA ALA A 59 -16.36 1.17 -1.64
C ALA A 59 -16.69 1.69 -0.23
N GLU A 60 -15.70 2.21 0.51
CA GLU A 60 -15.87 2.62 1.92
C GLU A 60 -16.56 3.98 2.10
N GLY A 61 -16.63 4.81 1.08
CA GLY A 61 -17.33 6.10 1.14
C GLY A 61 -16.39 7.32 1.09
N PRO A 62 -16.84 8.49 1.55
CA PRO A 62 -16.13 9.73 1.28
C PRO A 62 -14.78 9.79 1.99
N CYS A 63 -13.71 9.82 1.20
CA CYS A 63 -12.32 10.03 1.62
C CYS A 63 -11.59 10.87 0.56
N ASP A 64 -10.42 11.39 0.89
CA ASP A 64 -9.58 12.10 -0.07
C ASP A 64 -8.78 11.10 -0.93
N LEU A 65 -9.28 10.88 -2.18
CA LEU A 65 -8.66 9.94 -3.12
C LEU A 65 -7.24 10.32 -3.54
N GLU A 66 -6.88 11.62 -3.49
CA GLU A 66 -5.52 12.08 -3.77
C GLU A 66 -4.58 11.67 -2.64
N ILE A 67 -4.98 11.88 -1.38
CA ILE A 67 -4.21 11.43 -0.21
C ILE A 67 -4.05 9.92 -0.23
N VAL A 68 -5.13 9.16 -0.44
CA VAL A 68 -5.06 7.69 -0.54
C VAL A 68 -4.10 7.26 -1.64
N GLY A 69 -4.24 7.81 -2.86
CA GLY A 69 -3.46 7.40 -4.01
C GLY A 69 -1.97 7.72 -3.87
N LEU A 70 -1.63 8.95 -3.45
CA LEU A 70 -0.25 9.37 -3.25
C LEU A 70 0.41 8.62 -2.08
N SER A 71 -0.31 8.43 -0.97
CA SER A 71 0.22 7.66 0.16
C SER A 71 0.48 6.21 -0.20
N ALA A 72 -0.44 5.57 -0.95
CA ALA A 72 -0.26 4.20 -1.41
C ALA A 72 0.93 4.04 -2.37
N LEU A 73 1.19 5.03 -3.24
CA LEU A 73 2.34 5.00 -4.15
C LEU A 73 3.66 5.28 -3.41
N LEU A 74 3.65 6.08 -2.36
CA LEU A 74 4.86 6.55 -1.69
C LEU A 74 5.16 5.83 -0.36
N HIS A 75 4.34 4.84 0.07
CA HIS A 75 4.44 4.24 1.41
C HIS A 75 5.80 3.60 1.71
N ASP A 76 6.49 3.07 0.70
CA ASP A 76 7.82 2.45 0.81
C ASP A 76 8.97 3.37 0.32
N ALA A 77 8.68 4.63 -0.10
CA ALA A 77 9.69 5.53 -0.64
C ALA A 77 10.82 5.89 0.35
N ASP A 78 10.56 5.68 1.63
CA ASP A 78 11.49 5.92 2.74
C ASP A 78 11.59 4.68 3.69
N ASP A 79 11.35 3.45 3.18
CA ASP A 79 11.53 2.25 4.00
C ASP A 79 12.99 2.11 4.42
N VAL A 80 13.22 1.99 5.72
CA VAL A 80 14.56 1.95 6.34
C VAL A 80 15.42 0.75 5.90
N LYS A 81 14.80 -0.30 5.34
CA LYS A 81 15.52 -1.43 4.76
C LYS A 81 16.09 -1.12 3.38
N LEU A 82 15.56 -0.08 2.73
CA LEU A 82 15.85 0.29 1.35
C LEU A 82 16.64 1.59 1.25
N PHE A 83 16.34 2.54 2.13
CA PHE A 83 16.87 3.90 2.08
C PHE A 83 17.35 4.36 3.45
N GLN A 84 18.43 5.15 3.45
CA GLN A 84 18.96 5.79 4.65
C GLN A 84 18.37 7.21 4.78
N THR A 85 17.04 7.28 4.83
CA THR A 85 16.30 8.55 4.91
C THR A 85 15.52 8.63 6.21
N GLU A 86 15.27 9.86 6.67
CA GLU A 86 14.47 10.17 7.85
C GLU A 86 13.31 11.10 7.48
N ASN A 87 12.26 11.11 8.29
CA ASN A 87 11.14 12.04 8.16
C ASN A 87 10.44 12.02 6.78
N ASN A 88 10.40 10.87 6.11
CA ASN A 88 9.82 10.72 4.77
C ASN A 88 10.47 11.66 3.73
N ALA A 89 11.81 11.79 3.76
CA ALA A 89 12.54 12.77 2.95
C ALA A 89 12.32 12.59 1.44
N ASN A 90 12.35 11.36 0.93
CA ASN A 90 12.09 11.06 -0.48
C ASN A 90 10.66 11.41 -0.88
N ALA A 91 9.69 11.00 -0.07
CA ALA A 91 8.28 11.31 -0.32
C ALA A 91 8.01 12.81 -0.28
N ARG A 92 8.55 13.54 0.72
CA ARG A 92 8.42 15.00 0.85
C ARG A 92 9.02 15.73 -0.33
N MET A 93 10.25 15.40 -0.71
CA MET A 93 10.94 16.02 -1.84
C MET A 93 10.13 15.88 -3.12
N PHE A 94 9.64 14.66 -3.40
CA PHE A 94 8.80 14.42 -4.58
C PHE A 94 7.47 15.20 -4.51
N LEU A 95 6.79 15.21 -3.36
CA LEU A 95 5.51 15.92 -3.20
C LEU A 95 5.67 17.44 -3.35
N GLU A 96 6.80 18.02 -2.92
CA GLU A 96 7.14 19.42 -3.15
C GLU A 96 7.40 19.70 -4.63
N GLU A 97 8.10 18.81 -5.34
CA GLU A 97 8.38 18.92 -6.77
C GLU A 97 7.09 18.99 -7.61
N ILE A 98 6.08 18.17 -7.25
CA ILE A 98 4.77 18.21 -7.94
C ILE A 98 3.81 19.27 -7.37
N ALA A 99 4.31 20.24 -6.63
CA ALA A 99 3.58 21.36 -6.05
C ALA A 99 2.35 20.93 -5.21
N THR A 100 2.49 19.88 -4.39
CA THR A 100 1.47 19.47 -3.41
C THR A 100 1.40 20.50 -2.27
N PRO A 101 0.22 20.93 -1.82
CA PRO A 101 0.07 21.85 -0.68
C PRO A 101 0.71 21.30 0.60
N LYS A 102 1.38 22.15 1.39
CA LYS A 102 2.12 21.74 2.59
C LYS A 102 1.27 20.95 3.59
N ASN A 103 0.03 21.37 3.84
CA ASN A 103 -0.89 20.66 4.73
C ASN A 103 -1.22 19.25 4.21
N GLN A 104 -1.32 19.08 2.90
CA GLN A 104 -1.58 17.78 2.28
C GLN A 104 -0.34 16.88 2.32
N ILE A 105 0.88 17.45 2.17
CA ILE A 105 2.14 16.71 2.38
C ILE A 105 2.18 16.13 3.79
N GLU A 106 1.83 16.90 4.82
CA GLU A 106 1.80 16.40 6.20
C GLU A 106 0.79 15.26 6.39
N GLN A 107 -0.40 15.38 5.81
CA GLN A 107 -1.42 14.33 5.86
C GLN A 107 -0.95 13.04 5.17
N ILE A 108 -0.34 13.15 3.98
CA ILE A 108 0.23 12.02 3.24
C ILE A 108 1.32 11.34 4.08
N CYS A 109 2.25 12.11 4.67
CA CYS A 109 3.31 11.58 5.52
C CYS A 109 2.77 10.89 6.79
N GLN A 110 1.70 11.42 7.40
CA GLN A 110 1.02 10.76 8.52
C GLN A 110 0.45 9.41 8.11
N VAL A 111 -0.20 9.33 6.95
CA VAL A 111 -0.71 8.07 6.39
C VAL A 111 0.45 7.10 6.15
N ILE A 112 1.51 7.50 5.44
CA ILE A 112 2.70 6.68 5.18
C ILE A 112 3.27 6.08 6.47
N ASN A 113 3.43 6.90 7.51
CA ASN A 113 3.98 6.48 8.80
C ASN A 113 3.10 5.44 9.53
N ALA A 114 1.81 5.40 9.24
CA ALA A 114 0.87 4.46 9.83
C ALA A 114 0.80 3.10 9.11
N VAL A 115 1.40 2.96 7.91
CA VAL A 115 1.26 1.74 7.08
C VAL A 115 2.13 0.59 7.58
N SER A 116 3.41 0.84 7.90
CA SER A 116 4.38 -0.21 8.19
C SER A 116 3.92 -1.18 9.29
N PHE A 117 3.75 -2.46 8.95
CA PHE A 117 3.36 -3.50 9.91
C PHE A 117 4.32 -3.61 11.10
N SER A 118 5.63 -3.60 10.87
CA SER A 118 6.63 -3.77 11.92
C SER A 118 6.63 -2.64 12.95
N LYS A 119 6.30 -1.41 12.51
CA LYS A 119 6.24 -0.23 13.39
C LYS A 119 4.85 -0.05 14.04
N ASN A 120 3.81 -0.61 13.44
CA ASN A 120 2.42 -0.38 13.80
C ASN A 120 1.63 -1.67 14.08
N ARG A 121 2.29 -2.76 14.52
CA ARG A 121 1.62 -4.02 14.86
C ARG A 121 0.56 -3.77 15.93
N GLY A 122 -0.68 -4.19 15.66
CA GLY A 122 -1.83 -4.00 16.56
C GLY A 122 -2.30 -2.54 16.70
N LYS A 123 -1.77 -1.61 15.87
CA LYS A 123 -2.24 -0.22 15.83
C LYS A 123 -3.06 0.02 14.57
N HIS A 124 -4.15 0.75 14.75
CA HIS A 124 -5.05 1.15 13.66
C HIS A 124 -4.88 2.65 13.41
N PRO A 125 -4.76 3.08 12.13
CA PRO A 125 -4.75 4.50 11.79
C PRO A 125 -6.05 5.19 12.22
N GLU A 126 -5.96 6.47 12.59
CA GLU A 126 -7.13 7.25 12.98
C GLU A 126 -7.97 7.66 11.75
N SER A 127 -7.31 8.11 10.67
CA SER A 127 -7.99 8.55 9.45
C SER A 127 -8.45 7.37 8.58
N LEU A 128 -9.51 7.59 7.80
CA LEU A 128 -10.00 6.59 6.85
C LEU A 128 -8.97 6.31 5.75
N GLU A 129 -8.28 7.35 5.27
CA GLU A 129 -7.20 7.23 4.28
C GLU A 129 -6.06 6.33 4.80
N GLY A 130 -5.67 6.50 6.07
CA GLY A 130 -4.67 5.67 6.72
C GLY A 130 -5.11 4.21 6.83
N LYS A 131 -6.36 3.96 7.23
CA LYS A 131 -6.95 2.61 7.29
C LYS A 131 -6.93 1.93 5.93
N ILE A 132 -7.35 2.65 4.89
CA ILE A 132 -7.40 2.16 3.50
C ILE A 132 -6.01 1.76 3.01
N VAL A 133 -5.00 2.62 3.20
CA VAL A 133 -3.65 2.36 2.68
C VAL A 133 -2.96 1.24 3.46
N GLN A 134 -3.14 1.19 4.79
CA GLN A 134 -2.63 0.09 5.61
C GLN A 134 -3.24 -1.26 5.20
N ASP A 135 -4.55 -1.30 4.98
CA ASP A 135 -5.25 -2.50 4.52
C ASP A 135 -4.79 -2.93 3.13
N ALA A 136 -4.59 -1.97 2.22
CA ALA A 136 -4.13 -2.24 0.87
C ALA A 136 -2.73 -2.89 0.83
N ASP A 137 -1.80 -2.45 1.68
CA ASP A 137 -0.49 -3.06 1.85
C ASP A 137 -0.60 -4.48 2.45
N ARG A 138 -1.38 -4.65 3.51
CA ARG A 138 -1.64 -5.94 4.13
C ARG A 138 -2.25 -6.95 3.16
N LEU A 139 -3.18 -6.52 2.31
CA LEU A 139 -3.77 -7.35 1.27
C LEU A 139 -2.76 -7.85 0.23
N ASP A 140 -1.72 -7.08 -0.09
CA ASP A 140 -0.67 -7.52 -1.02
C ASP A 140 0.30 -8.53 -0.39
N ALA A 141 0.30 -8.64 0.93
CA ALA A 141 1.09 -9.63 1.67
C ALA A 141 0.40 -11.00 1.83
N ILE A 142 -0.88 -11.14 1.44
CA ILE A 142 -1.65 -12.39 1.57
C ILE A 142 -2.16 -12.88 0.21
N GLY A 143 -2.68 -14.12 0.18
CA GLY A 143 -3.13 -14.77 -1.05
C GLY A 143 -1.99 -15.23 -1.94
N ALA A 144 -2.29 -15.53 -3.20
CA ALA A 144 -1.32 -16.09 -4.15
C ALA A 144 -0.10 -15.19 -4.37
N VAL A 145 -0.31 -13.86 -4.46
CA VAL A 145 0.78 -12.88 -4.59
C VAL A 145 1.64 -12.86 -3.32
N GLY A 146 1.01 -12.86 -2.15
CA GLY A 146 1.72 -12.90 -0.86
C GLY A 146 2.60 -14.14 -0.71
N ILE A 147 2.09 -15.32 -1.10
CA ILE A 147 2.86 -16.57 -1.13
C ILE A 147 4.09 -16.42 -2.02
N ALA A 148 3.90 -16.02 -3.29
CA ALA A 148 4.98 -15.88 -4.25
C ALA A 148 6.06 -14.88 -3.76
N ARG A 149 5.66 -13.73 -3.22
CA ARG A 149 6.57 -12.73 -2.65
C ARG A 149 7.35 -13.26 -1.46
N THR A 150 6.68 -14.00 -0.56
CA THR A 150 7.32 -14.54 0.65
C THR A 150 8.42 -15.54 0.32
N PHE A 151 8.19 -16.46 -0.63
CA PHE A 151 9.22 -17.41 -1.06
C PHE A 151 10.30 -16.75 -1.89
N SER A 152 9.96 -15.80 -2.76
CA SER A 152 10.96 -15.01 -3.51
C SER A 152 11.90 -14.26 -2.54
N TYR A 153 11.35 -13.56 -1.55
CA TYR A 153 12.15 -12.87 -0.54
C TYR A 153 13.01 -13.83 0.29
N GLY A 154 12.42 -14.95 0.72
CA GLY A 154 13.16 -16.00 1.45
C GLY A 154 14.36 -16.51 0.65
N GLY A 155 14.16 -16.82 -0.64
CA GLY A 155 15.21 -17.25 -1.55
C GLY A 155 16.31 -16.19 -1.74
N CYS A 156 15.95 -14.92 -1.95
CA CYS A 156 16.89 -13.80 -2.05
C CYS A 156 17.75 -13.62 -0.79
N LYS A 157 17.19 -13.94 0.38
CA LYS A 157 17.92 -13.86 1.68
C LYS A 157 18.59 -15.15 2.09
N GLY A 158 18.57 -16.20 1.27
CA GLY A 158 19.11 -17.51 1.62
C GLY A 158 18.41 -18.17 2.82
N ARG A 159 17.15 -17.82 3.07
CA ARG A 159 16.36 -18.34 4.19
C ARG A 159 15.91 -19.77 3.88
N PRO A 160 16.08 -20.72 4.84
CA PRO A 160 15.53 -22.07 4.71
C PRO A 160 14.03 -22.06 4.44
N LEU A 161 13.52 -23.10 3.77
CA LEU A 161 12.09 -23.23 3.47
C LEU A 161 11.25 -23.24 4.74
N THR A 162 11.68 -23.97 5.77
CA THR A 162 11.03 -24.04 7.08
C THR A 162 10.87 -22.68 7.74
N ASP A 163 11.91 -21.84 7.71
CA ASP A 163 11.86 -20.49 8.29
C ASP A 163 10.96 -19.57 7.48
N THR A 164 10.87 -19.81 6.18
CA THR A 164 9.94 -19.09 5.29
C THR A 164 8.50 -19.48 5.59
N VAL A 165 8.21 -20.76 5.84
CA VAL A 165 6.90 -21.26 6.27
C VAL A 165 6.54 -20.70 7.65
N GLN A 166 7.48 -20.67 8.59
CA GLN A 166 7.24 -20.08 9.91
C GLN A 166 6.75 -18.63 9.83
N HIS A 167 7.24 -17.85 8.85
CA HIS A 167 6.80 -16.47 8.65
C HIS A 167 5.30 -16.33 8.31
N PHE A 168 4.69 -17.35 7.70
CA PHE A 168 3.24 -17.36 7.48
C PHE A 168 2.48 -17.38 8.81
N HIS A 169 2.92 -18.20 9.75
CA HIS A 169 2.31 -18.32 11.08
C HIS A 169 2.58 -17.08 11.95
N ASP A 170 3.80 -16.55 11.91
CA ASP A 170 4.21 -15.40 12.73
C ASP A 170 3.56 -14.08 12.31
N LYS A 171 3.17 -13.97 11.02
CA LYS A 171 2.67 -12.71 10.47
C LYS A 171 1.49 -12.86 9.52
N LEU A 172 1.62 -13.63 8.42
CA LEU A 172 0.71 -13.48 7.30
C LEU A 172 -0.71 -13.97 7.61
N LEU A 173 -0.84 -15.03 8.40
CA LEU A 173 -2.13 -15.55 8.85
C LEU A 173 -2.85 -14.61 9.84
N LEU A 174 -2.14 -13.68 10.46
CA LEU A 174 -2.74 -12.73 11.41
C LEU A 174 -3.32 -11.50 10.70
N LEU A 175 -2.96 -11.27 9.42
CA LEU A 175 -3.31 -10.03 8.73
C LEU A 175 -4.80 -9.90 8.41
N GLU A 176 -5.55 -10.99 8.28
CA GLU A 176 -7.00 -10.95 8.09
C GLU A 176 -7.71 -10.26 9.25
N ASP A 177 -7.38 -10.66 10.48
CA ASP A 177 -7.95 -10.10 11.71
C ASP A 177 -7.55 -8.64 11.95
N GLU A 178 -6.48 -8.20 11.31
CA GLU A 178 -5.96 -6.83 11.44
C GLU A 178 -6.48 -5.86 10.37
N MET A 179 -7.40 -6.26 9.49
CA MET A 179 -8.01 -5.36 8.52
C MET A 179 -8.91 -4.34 9.20
N ASN A 180 -8.79 -3.08 8.77
CA ASN A 180 -9.51 -1.96 9.37
C ASN A 180 -10.90 -1.76 8.73
N THR A 181 -10.96 -1.84 7.40
CA THR A 181 -12.14 -1.51 6.61
C THR A 181 -12.95 -2.76 6.27
N GLU A 182 -14.27 -2.60 6.12
CA GLU A 182 -15.14 -3.73 5.81
C GLU A 182 -14.85 -4.33 4.43
N THR A 183 -14.57 -3.47 3.46
CA THR A 183 -14.18 -3.91 2.11
C THR A 183 -12.89 -4.72 2.13
N ALA A 184 -11.89 -4.30 2.92
CA ALA A 184 -10.63 -5.03 3.02
C ALA A 184 -10.80 -6.39 3.72
N LYS A 185 -11.65 -6.49 4.75
CA LYS A 185 -11.99 -7.76 5.40
C LYS A 185 -12.55 -8.76 4.40
N GLN A 186 -13.55 -8.34 3.62
CA GLN A 186 -14.15 -9.18 2.58
C GLN A 186 -13.13 -9.61 1.52
N MET A 187 -12.20 -8.71 1.13
CA MET A 187 -11.12 -9.06 0.20
C MET A 187 -10.08 -10.00 0.84
N ALA A 188 -9.82 -9.87 2.13
CA ALA A 188 -8.86 -10.69 2.86
C ALA A 188 -9.34 -12.13 3.07
N GLU A 189 -10.62 -12.35 3.32
CA GLU A 189 -11.21 -13.67 3.58
C GLU A 189 -10.80 -14.73 2.53
N SER A 190 -11.00 -14.43 1.25
CA SER A 190 -10.64 -15.35 0.17
C SER A 190 -9.13 -15.58 0.05
N ARG A 191 -8.33 -14.53 0.28
CA ARG A 191 -6.86 -14.60 0.23
C ARG A 191 -6.30 -15.38 1.41
N HIS A 192 -6.85 -15.20 2.60
CA HIS A 192 -6.50 -15.94 3.81
C HIS A 192 -6.84 -17.43 3.67
N GLN A 193 -8.04 -17.75 3.20
CA GLN A 193 -8.42 -19.14 2.95
C GLN A 193 -7.49 -19.83 1.95
N PHE A 194 -7.01 -19.09 0.96
CA PHE A 194 -6.01 -19.59 0.00
C PHE A 194 -4.66 -19.87 0.67
N LEU A 195 -4.21 -19.00 1.60
CA LEU A 195 -3.00 -19.25 2.40
C LEU A 195 -3.11 -20.54 3.21
N ILE A 196 -4.22 -20.73 3.92
CA ILE A 196 -4.48 -21.94 4.71
C ILE A 196 -4.43 -23.20 3.83
N THR A 197 -5.07 -23.15 2.67
CA THR A 197 -5.10 -24.28 1.74
C THR A 197 -3.70 -24.61 1.21
N PHE A 198 -2.95 -23.59 0.83
CA PHE A 198 -1.56 -23.74 0.38
C PHE A 198 -0.66 -24.34 1.45
N LEU A 199 -0.72 -23.83 2.69
CA LEU A 199 0.11 -24.34 3.79
C LEU A 199 -0.21 -25.79 4.13
N LYS A 200 -1.48 -26.17 4.18
CA LYS A 200 -1.90 -27.56 4.41
C LYS A 200 -1.37 -28.52 3.36
N GLU A 201 -1.28 -28.08 2.10
CA GLU A 201 -0.74 -28.93 1.05
C GLU A 201 0.78 -29.00 1.13
N LEU A 202 1.44 -27.85 1.34
CA LEU A 202 2.88 -27.77 1.50
C LEU A 202 3.39 -28.63 2.66
N GLU A 203 2.71 -28.61 3.81
CA GLU A 203 3.06 -29.42 4.99
C GLU A 203 3.03 -30.92 4.68
N LYS A 204 2.02 -31.40 3.94
CA LYS A 204 1.94 -32.83 3.52
C LYS A 204 3.07 -33.26 2.57
N GLU A 205 3.59 -32.30 1.76
CA GLU A 205 4.66 -32.59 0.82
C GLU A 205 6.05 -32.54 1.49
N LEU A 206 6.16 -31.95 2.68
CA LEU A 206 7.38 -31.85 3.46
C LEU A 206 7.58 -32.99 4.45
N ASP A 207 6.51 -33.72 4.80
CA ASP A 207 6.50 -34.94 5.65
C ASP A 207 6.92 -36.18 4.83
#